data_bef99a4a7eafced6f6b02d12ce2f44c6
#
_entry.id   bef99a4a7eafced6f6b02d12ce2f44c6
#
_cell.length_a   1.000
_cell.length_b   1.000
_cell.length_c   1.000
_cell.angle_alpha   90.00
_cell.angle_beta   90.00
_cell.angle_gamma   90.00
#
_symmetry.space_group_name_H-M   'P 1'
#
loop_
_entity.id
_entity.type
_entity.pdbx_description
1 polymer ?
#
loop_
_entity_poly.entity_id
_entity_poly.type
_entity_poly.pdbx_seq_one_letter_code
_entity_poly.pdbx_strand_id
1 'polypeptide(L)'
;MMELAGQSAAELPDDEVFSLLKKGKTTLCYDGQNFFDTDHPVFEKVDGTGNQTTQVNLTVGTDNDAPTFYIVDTRLPIKPLIWQKRTAPEIEPKFDPAKSEHVFMEDEYLWGVRARGAAGFGFWQLIHRVEKTKLTKENVQKVIQTMKGLKGDGGKALNIQPNLILVPTNLEYAAKELFKTKQINGTTNILESELDVLASPFINE
;
A
#
# COMPACT_ATOMS: atom_id res chain seq x y z
N MET A 1 -17.99 16.56 -19.10
CA MET A 1 -18.19 15.10 -18.96
C MET A 1 -16.98 14.27 -19.37
N MET A 2 -16.34 14.51 -20.52
CA MET A 2 -15.12 13.77 -20.95
C MET A 2 -13.96 13.93 -19.97
N GLU A 3 -13.72 15.12 -19.46
CA GLU A 3 -12.65 15.38 -18.47
C GLU A 3 -12.86 14.58 -17.18
N LEU A 4 -14.11 14.49 -16.69
CA LEU A 4 -14.46 13.70 -15.51
C LEU A 4 -14.25 12.20 -15.74
N ALA A 5 -14.62 11.70 -16.94
CA ALA A 5 -14.36 10.30 -17.28
C ALA A 5 -12.86 9.98 -17.38
N GLY A 6 -12.08 10.92 -17.92
CA GLY A 6 -10.63 10.83 -17.94
C GLY A 6 -10.00 10.83 -16.53
N GLN A 7 -10.49 11.67 -15.66
CA GLN A 7 -10.06 11.73 -14.26
C GLN A 7 -10.39 10.43 -13.50
N SER A 8 -11.62 9.94 -13.61
CA SER A 8 -12.00 8.65 -12.98
C SER A 8 -11.17 7.48 -13.51
N ALA A 9 -10.83 7.48 -14.79
CA ALA A 9 -9.96 6.45 -15.36
C ALA A 9 -8.52 6.55 -14.85
N ALA A 10 -8.03 7.74 -14.52
CA ALA A 10 -6.72 7.95 -13.93
C ALA A 10 -6.67 7.54 -12.45
N GLU A 11 -7.77 7.68 -11.71
CA GLU A 11 -7.89 7.31 -10.30
C GLU A 11 -8.11 5.80 -10.09
N LEU A 12 -8.59 5.07 -11.10
CA LEU A 12 -8.86 3.64 -11.01
C LEU A 12 -7.70 2.79 -10.42
N PRO A 13 -6.44 3.00 -10.78
CA PRO A 13 -5.33 2.25 -10.17
C PRO A 13 -5.21 2.47 -8.67
N ASP A 14 -5.41 3.70 -8.20
CA ASP A 14 -5.31 4.06 -6.79
C ASP A 14 -6.47 3.43 -6.01
N ASP A 15 -7.70 3.54 -6.51
CA ASP A 15 -8.88 2.92 -5.90
C ASP A 15 -8.68 1.40 -5.69
N GLU A 16 -8.24 0.70 -6.73
CA GLU A 16 -8.04 -0.75 -6.69
C GLU A 16 -6.88 -1.16 -5.76
N VAL A 17 -5.74 -0.46 -5.84
CA VAL A 17 -4.56 -0.75 -5.02
C VAL A 17 -4.84 -0.49 -3.54
N PHE A 18 -5.46 0.63 -3.19
CA PHE A 18 -5.79 0.93 -1.80
C PHE A 18 -6.95 0.09 -1.26
N SER A 19 -7.91 -0.29 -2.11
CA SER A 19 -8.95 -1.26 -1.75
C SER A 19 -8.34 -2.62 -1.40
N LEU A 20 -7.38 -3.08 -2.20
CA LEU A 20 -6.63 -4.32 -1.94
C LEU A 20 -5.82 -4.20 -0.64
N LEU A 21 -5.13 -3.08 -0.41
CA LEU A 21 -4.35 -2.82 0.80
C LEU A 21 -5.20 -2.96 2.07
N LYS A 22 -6.40 -2.40 2.10
CA LYS A 22 -7.33 -2.52 3.22
C LYS A 22 -7.72 -3.97 3.49
N LYS A 23 -7.93 -4.76 2.43
CA LYS A 23 -8.32 -6.18 2.50
C LYS A 23 -7.15 -7.11 2.85
N GLY A 24 -5.93 -6.60 3.01
CA GLY A 24 -4.73 -7.42 3.22
C GLY A 24 -4.74 -8.33 4.44
N LYS A 25 -5.61 -8.08 5.44
CA LYS A 25 -5.82 -8.98 6.60
C LYS A 25 -6.70 -10.19 6.32
N THR A 26 -7.39 -10.20 5.20
CA THR A 26 -8.34 -11.26 4.81
C THR A 26 -8.04 -11.85 3.44
N THR A 27 -7.02 -11.36 2.78
CA THR A 27 -6.61 -11.82 1.44
C THR A 27 -5.28 -12.52 1.52
N LEU A 28 -5.24 -13.75 1.01
CA LEU A 28 -4.05 -14.59 1.04
C LEU A 28 -2.91 -14.01 0.21
N CYS A 29 -1.70 -14.23 0.69
CA CYS A 29 -0.44 -13.94 0.06
C CYS A 29 0.15 -15.20 -0.61
N TYR A 30 1.32 -15.07 -1.23
CA TYR A 30 2.01 -16.16 -1.92
C TYR A 30 2.48 -17.30 -1.00
N ASP A 31 2.63 -17.04 0.31
CA ASP A 31 3.04 -18.01 1.33
C ASP A 31 1.87 -18.75 2.01
N GLY A 32 0.65 -18.47 1.57
CA GLY A 32 -0.57 -19.11 2.08
C GLY A 32 -1.15 -18.45 3.34
N GLN A 33 -0.47 -17.44 3.91
CA GLN A 33 -0.99 -16.60 4.98
C GLN A 33 -1.70 -15.35 4.41
N ASN A 34 -2.40 -14.60 5.26
CA ASN A 34 -2.90 -13.30 4.85
C ASN A 34 -1.75 -12.34 4.59
N PHE A 35 -1.95 -11.37 3.71
CA PHE A 35 -0.87 -10.42 3.36
C PHE A 35 -0.37 -9.61 4.57
N PHE A 36 -1.25 -9.25 5.51
CA PHE A 36 -0.88 -8.73 6.83
C PHE A 36 -1.20 -9.77 7.88
N ASP A 37 -0.17 -10.36 8.45
CA ASP A 37 -0.29 -11.40 9.45
C ASP A 37 0.83 -11.34 10.48
N THR A 38 0.70 -12.15 11.53
CA THR A 38 1.65 -12.26 12.63
C THR A 38 2.46 -13.55 12.60
N ASP A 39 2.22 -14.42 11.59
CA ASP A 39 2.78 -15.78 11.54
C ASP A 39 3.24 -16.22 10.15
N HIS A 40 3.77 -15.29 9.34
CA HIS A 40 4.40 -15.64 8.07
C HIS A 40 5.51 -16.66 8.26
N PRO A 41 5.45 -17.81 7.57
CA PRO A 41 6.42 -18.88 7.73
C PRO A 41 7.77 -18.51 7.14
N VAL A 42 8.84 -18.84 7.86
CA VAL A 42 10.22 -18.77 7.38
C VAL A 42 10.95 -20.02 7.82
N PHE A 43 11.64 -20.66 6.90
CA PHE A 43 12.27 -21.95 7.11
C PHE A 43 13.77 -21.84 7.40
N GLU A 44 14.27 -22.78 8.19
CA GLU A 44 15.68 -22.86 8.55
C GLU A 44 16.58 -23.04 7.32
N LYS A 45 16.08 -23.76 6.30
CA LYS A 45 16.82 -24.02 5.04
C LYS A 45 16.20 -23.29 3.86
N VAL A 46 17.03 -22.97 2.88
CA VAL A 46 16.63 -22.27 1.66
C VAL A 46 15.67 -23.10 0.78
N ASP A 47 15.67 -24.42 0.92
CA ASP A 47 14.78 -25.34 0.20
C ASP A 47 13.37 -25.45 0.81
N GLY A 48 13.06 -24.64 1.83
CA GLY A 48 11.76 -24.66 2.51
C GLY A 48 11.61 -25.83 3.48
N THR A 49 12.72 -26.46 3.91
CA THR A 49 12.73 -27.54 4.91
C THR A 49 13.40 -27.13 6.21
N GLY A 50 13.32 -27.99 7.24
CA GLY A 50 13.86 -27.75 8.56
C GLY A 50 12.82 -27.12 9.51
N ASN A 51 13.31 -26.53 10.61
CA ASN A 51 12.44 -25.88 11.58
C ASN A 51 11.81 -24.61 10.96
N GLN A 52 10.51 -24.48 11.13
CA GLN A 52 9.76 -23.28 10.75
C GLN A 52 9.76 -22.29 11.91
N THR A 53 10.04 -21.04 11.61
CA THR A 53 9.84 -19.88 12.48
C THR A 53 8.81 -18.94 11.86
N THR A 54 8.28 -18.01 12.63
CA THR A 54 7.31 -17.05 12.15
C THR A 54 7.86 -15.64 12.18
N GLN A 55 7.44 -14.82 11.22
CA GLN A 55 7.76 -13.39 11.17
C GLN A 55 6.47 -12.58 10.99
N VAL A 56 6.53 -11.30 11.36
CA VAL A 56 5.36 -10.45 11.44
C VAL A 56 5.49 -9.22 10.55
N ASN A 57 4.40 -8.83 9.90
CA ASN A 57 4.26 -7.53 9.23
C ASN A 57 2.99 -6.78 9.66
N LEU A 58 2.40 -7.20 10.78
CA LEU A 58 1.23 -6.60 11.40
C LEU A 58 1.50 -6.30 12.87
N THR A 59 1.25 -5.07 13.29
CA THR A 59 1.21 -4.67 14.69
C THR A 59 -0.18 -4.19 15.06
N VAL A 60 -0.77 -4.80 16.08
CA VAL A 60 -2.08 -4.42 16.60
C VAL A 60 -1.94 -3.99 18.06
N GLY A 61 -2.21 -2.73 18.33
CA GLY A 61 -2.24 -2.18 19.69
C GLY A 61 -3.60 -2.31 20.36
N THR A 62 -3.82 -1.49 21.38
CA THR A 62 -5.06 -1.50 22.20
C THR A 62 -5.89 -0.23 22.08
N ASP A 63 -5.40 0.79 21.40
CA ASP A 63 -6.08 2.07 21.20
C ASP A 63 -7.00 2.00 19.99
N ASN A 64 -8.28 1.76 20.23
CA ASN A 64 -9.25 1.61 19.14
C ASN A 64 -9.50 2.90 18.34
N ASP A 65 -9.15 4.06 18.88
CA ASP A 65 -9.30 5.36 18.23
C ASP A 65 -8.08 5.74 17.39
N ALA A 66 -6.97 4.99 17.51
CA ALA A 66 -5.77 5.25 16.74
C ALA A 66 -5.92 4.78 15.29
N PRO A 67 -5.77 5.68 14.29
CA PRO A 67 -5.89 5.34 12.89
C PRO A 67 -4.80 4.36 12.44
N THR A 68 -5.13 3.56 11.42
CA THR A 68 -4.19 2.65 10.77
C THR A 68 -3.18 3.42 9.91
N PHE A 69 -1.90 3.03 9.99
CA PHE A 69 -0.85 3.53 9.11
C PHE A 69 0.08 2.39 8.66
N TYR A 70 0.90 2.67 7.64
CA TYR A 70 1.78 1.67 7.05
C TYR A 70 3.19 2.22 6.92
N ILE A 71 4.20 1.37 7.15
CA ILE A 71 5.60 1.66 6.90
C ILE A 71 6.06 0.77 5.75
N VAL A 72 6.72 1.35 4.74
CA VAL A 72 6.95 0.71 3.45
C VAL A 72 8.42 0.87 3.03
N ASP A 73 8.99 -0.17 2.45
CA ASP A 73 10.22 -0.11 1.66
C ASP A 73 9.88 -0.11 0.16
N THR A 74 10.10 1.01 -0.49
CA THR A 74 9.84 1.19 -1.93
C THR A 74 11.10 1.15 -2.79
N ARG A 75 12.27 0.84 -2.24
CA ARG A 75 13.55 0.90 -2.94
C ARG A 75 13.76 -0.27 -3.90
N LEU A 76 13.22 -1.43 -3.56
CA LEU A 76 13.39 -2.64 -4.37
C LEU A 76 12.58 -2.59 -5.68
N PRO A 77 13.00 -3.30 -6.74
CA PRO A 77 12.27 -3.33 -8.01
C PRO A 77 10.83 -3.83 -7.87
N ILE A 78 10.62 -4.92 -7.11
CA ILE A 78 9.29 -5.43 -6.79
C ILE A 78 8.78 -4.68 -5.57
N LYS A 79 7.61 -4.06 -5.72
CA LYS A 79 6.95 -3.31 -4.67
C LYS A 79 5.99 -4.20 -3.87
N PRO A 80 5.59 -3.82 -2.65
CA PRO A 80 4.63 -4.60 -1.86
C PRO A 80 3.22 -4.64 -2.49
N LEU A 81 2.88 -3.62 -3.26
CA LEU A 81 1.63 -3.53 -4.02
C LEU A 81 1.95 -3.31 -5.49
N ILE A 82 1.23 -3.97 -6.37
CA ILE A 82 1.47 -3.97 -7.81
C ILE A 82 0.16 -3.66 -8.53
N TRP A 83 0.20 -2.72 -9.46
CA TRP A 83 -0.85 -2.51 -10.43
C TRP A 83 -0.46 -3.14 -11.77
N GLN A 84 -1.19 -4.14 -12.21
CA GLN A 84 -1.01 -4.75 -13.52
C GLN A 84 -1.97 -4.12 -14.52
N LYS A 85 -1.47 -3.21 -15.35
CA LYS A 85 -2.24 -2.64 -16.46
C LYS A 85 -2.27 -3.61 -17.63
N ARG A 86 -3.45 -4.13 -17.97
CA ARG A 86 -3.67 -5.03 -19.13
C ARG A 86 -4.08 -4.27 -20.38
N THR A 87 -4.97 -3.28 -20.21
CA THR A 87 -5.40 -2.38 -21.29
C THR A 87 -5.40 -0.96 -20.74
N ALA A 88 -4.73 -0.05 -21.43
CA ALA A 88 -4.76 1.37 -21.09
C ALA A 88 -6.20 1.91 -21.22
N PRO A 89 -6.57 2.96 -20.47
CA PRO A 89 -7.81 3.67 -20.70
C PRO A 89 -7.89 4.17 -22.14
N GLU A 90 -8.93 3.75 -22.86
CA GLU A 90 -9.23 4.16 -24.23
C GLU A 90 -10.63 4.76 -24.26
N ILE A 91 -10.76 5.89 -24.95
CA ILE A 91 -12.06 6.54 -25.17
C ILE A 91 -12.60 6.05 -26.51
N GLU A 92 -13.73 5.37 -26.48
CA GLU A 92 -14.44 4.91 -27.68
C GLU A 92 -15.65 5.82 -27.92
N PRO A 93 -15.56 6.76 -28.87
CA PRO A 93 -16.70 7.58 -29.26
C PRO A 93 -17.59 6.84 -30.26
N LYS A 94 -18.92 6.99 -30.14
CA LYS A 94 -19.90 6.55 -31.09
C LYS A 94 -20.70 7.77 -31.59
N PHE A 95 -20.25 8.35 -32.70
CA PHE A 95 -20.82 9.55 -33.29
C PHE A 95 -21.45 9.28 -34.68
N ASP A 96 -21.21 8.09 -35.25
CA ASP A 96 -21.65 7.75 -36.59
C ASP A 96 -23.03 7.10 -36.53
N PRO A 97 -24.10 7.79 -37.04
CA PRO A 97 -25.45 7.22 -37.07
C PRO A 97 -25.55 5.92 -37.89
N ALA A 98 -24.65 5.74 -38.87
CA ALA A 98 -24.63 4.51 -39.68
C ALA A 98 -24.10 3.30 -38.93
N LYS A 99 -23.41 3.51 -37.80
CA LYS A 99 -22.77 2.46 -36.97
C LYS A 99 -23.39 2.30 -35.57
N SER A 100 -24.31 3.19 -35.21
CA SER A 100 -24.97 3.15 -33.90
C SER A 100 -26.46 3.45 -34.07
N GLU A 101 -27.29 2.45 -33.81
CA GLU A 101 -28.74 2.57 -33.85
C GLU A 101 -29.24 3.63 -32.86
N HIS A 102 -28.64 3.72 -31.68
CA HIS A 102 -28.99 4.72 -30.67
C HIS A 102 -28.73 6.15 -31.16
N VAL A 103 -27.60 6.41 -31.82
CA VAL A 103 -27.25 7.73 -32.36
C VAL A 103 -28.24 8.09 -33.49
N PHE A 104 -28.67 7.09 -34.29
CA PHE A 104 -29.63 7.31 -35.38
C PHE A 104 -31.04 7.62 -34.86
N MET A 105 -31.50 6.94 -33.81
CA MET A 105 -32.85 7.05 -33.29
C MET A 105 -33.05 8.23 -32.34
N GLU A 106 -32.05 8.53 -31.52
CA GLU A 106 -32.15 9.49 -30.41
C GLU A 106 -31.38 10.79 -30.65
N ASP A 107 -30.55 10.86 -31.70
CA ASP A 107 -29.63 11.98 -31.99
C ASP A 107 -28.70 12.32 -30.82
N GLU A 108 -28.36 11.29 -30.03
CA GLU A 108 -27.47 11.39 -28.87
C GLU A 108 -26.13 10.72 -29.16
N TYR A 109 -25.03 11.45 -28.91
CA TYR A 109 -23.67 10.93 -29.04
C TYR A 109 -23.26 10.14 -27.78
N LEU A 110 -22.73 8.92 -27.98
CA LEU A 110 -22.29 8.05 -26.93
C LEU A 110 -20.75 8.02 -26.87
N TRP A 111 -20.26 7.92 -25.68
CA TRP A 111 -18.85 7.70 -25.42
C TRP A 111 -18.68 6.70 -24.28
N GLY A 112 -17.70 5.83 -24.44
CA GLY A 112 -17.33 4.87 -23.42
C GLY A 112 -15.85 5.00 -23.10
N VAL A 113 -15.48 4.77 -21.84
CA VAL A 113 -14.09 4.56 -21.44
C VAL A 113 -13.93 3.09 -21.09
N ARG A 114 -12.94 2.45 -21.69
CA ARG A 114 -12.60 1.06 -21.41
C ARG A 114 -11.18 0.99 -20.87
N ALA A 115 -11.02 0.38 -19.69
CA ALA A 115 -9.74 0.07 -19.11
C ALA A 115 -9.77 -1.35 -18.54
N ARG A 116 -8.62 -2.02 -18.46
CA ARG A 116 -8.47 -3.30 -17.78
C ARG A 116 -7.18 -3.31 -16.97
N GLY A 117 -7.29 -3.64 -15.73
CA GLY A 117 -6.17 -3.82 -14.83
C GLY A 117 -6.56 -4.68 -13.64
N ALA A 118 -5.60 -5.00 -12.81
CA ALA A 118 -5.81 -5.64 -11.52
C ALA A 118 -4.73 -5.22 -10.54
N ALA A 119 -5.12 -4.97 -9.30
CA ALA A 119 -4.18 -4.84 -8.19
C ALA A 119 -3.75 -6.22 -7.68
N GLY A 120 -2.52 -6.34 -7.21
CA GLY A 120 -1.96 -7.56 -6.64
C GLY A 120 -0.99 -7.26 -5.51
N PHE A 121 -0.78 -8.24 -4.64
CA PHE A 121 0.26 -8.19 -3.64
C PHE A 121 1.60 -8.62 -4.23
N GLY A 122 2.67 -7.91 -3.84
CA GLY A 122 4.04 -8.34 -4.02
C GLY A 122 4.59 -8.98 -2.74
N PHE A 123 5.76 -8.55 -2.29
CA PHE A 123 6.39 -9.09 -1.08
C PHE A 123 5.86 -8.43 0.18
N TRP A 124 5.27 -9.21 1.09
CA TRP A 124 4.76 -8.76 2.39
C TRP A 124 5.86 -8.18 3.28
N GLN A 125 7.10 -8.65 3.15
CA GLN A 125 8.25 -8.18 3.93
C GLN A 125 8.54 -6.68 3.73
N LEU A 126 8.07 -6.11 2.62
CA LEU A 126 8.35 -4.71 2.25
C LEU A 126 7.34 -3.70 2.82
N ILE A 127 6.33 -4.18 3.54
CA ILE A 127 5.31 -3.32 4.14
C ILE A 127 4.88 -3.85 5.50
N HIS A 128 4.69 -2.96 6.45
CA HIS A 128 4.21 -3.28 7.78
C HIS A 128 2.96 -2.45 8.08
N ARG A 129 1.88 -3.10 8.47
CA ARG A 129 0.62 -2.48 8.89
C ARG A 129 0.63 -2.28 10.40
N VAL A 130 0.23 -1.09 10.85
CA VAL A 130 0.11 -0.73 12.26
C VAL A 130 -1.31 -0.27 12.52
N GLU A 131 -2.01 -0.98 13.42
CA GLU A 131 -3.38 -0.70 13.81
C GLU A 131 -3.48 -0.43 15.32
N LYS A 132 -4.48 0.35 15.71
CA LYS A 132 -4.80 0.58 17.13
C LYS A 132 -3.58 1.01 17.97
N THR A 133 -2.66 1.72 17.34
CA THR A 133 -1.39 2.14 17.93
C THR A 133 -1.12 3.59 17.54
N LYS A 134 -0.88 4.44 18.54
CA LYS A 134 -0.57 5.85 18.30
C LYS A 134 0.71 6.00 17.48
N LEU A 135 0.70 6.98 16.60
CA LEU A 135 1.87 7.38 15.82
C LEU A 135 2.83 8.14 16.76
N THR A 136 3.74 7.42 17.39
CA THR A 136 4.78 7.98 18.26
C THR A 136 6.16 7.54 17.78
N LYS A 137 7.19 8.27 18.21
CA LYS A 137 8.59 7.97 17.89
C LYS A 137 8.96 6.53 18.25
N GLU A 138 8.59 6.09 19.45
CA GLU A 138 8.92 4.77 20.00
C GLU A 138 8.24 3.65 19.21
N ASN A 139 6.97 3.84 18.86
CA ASN A 139 6.21 2.83 18.10
C ASN A 139 6.75 2.70 16.66
N VAL A 140 7.06 3.82 16.02
CA VAL A 140 7.66 3.82 14.68
C VAL A 140 9.04 3.14 14.71
N GLN A 141 9.88 3.46 15.67
CA GLN A 141 11.20 2.84 15.81
C GLN A 141 11.12 1.32 15.98
N LYS A 142 10.18 0.82 16.79
CA LYS A 142 9.96 -0.63 16.96
C LYS A 142 9.58 -1.29 15.63
N VAL A 143 8.68 -0.69 14.86
CA VAL A 143 8.26 -1.22 13.55
C VAL A 143 9.43 -1.22 12.56
N ILE A 144 10.20 -0.13 12.47
CA ILE A 144 11.38 -0.05 11.61
C ILE A 144 12.40 -1.13 12.00
N GLN A 145 12.65 -1.34 13.31
CA GLN A 145 13.55 -2.39 13.79
C GLN A 145 13.04 -3.78 13.42
N THR A 146 11.74 -4.04 13.57
CA THR A 146 11.12 -5.31 13.17
C THR A 146 11.33 -5.56 11.67
N MET A 147 11.04 -4.58 10.81
CA MET A 147 11.23 -4.71 9.38
C MET A 147 12.70 -4.92 8.99
N LYS A 148 13.63 -4.17 9.58
CA LYS A 148 15.07 -4.32 9.33
C LYS A 148 15.61 -5.67 9.82
N GLY A 149 14.94 -6.30 10.79
CA GLY A 149 15.28 -7.61 11.36
C GLY A 149 14.74 -8.80 10.57
N LEU A 150 13.93 -8.60 9.55
CA LEU A 150 13.32 -9.68 8.77
C LEU A 150 14.39 -10.51 8.03
N LYS A 151 14.17 -11.82 8.04
CA LYS A 151 15.04 -12.80 7.40
C LYS A 151 14.24 -13.60 6.38
N GLY A 152 14.91 -14.04 5.34
CA GLY A 152 14.40 -15.05 4.42
C GLY A 152 14.77 -16.46 4.86
N ASP A 153 14.35 -17.44 4.09
CA ASP A 153 14.71 -18.82 4.30
C ASP A 153 16.22 -19.00 4.34
N GLY A 154 16.69 -19.93 5.16
CA GLY A 154 18.10 -20.11 5.45
C GLY A 154 18.70 -19.05 6.39
N GLY A 155 17.87 -18.22 7.02
CA GLY A 155 18.30 -17.20 8.00
C GLY A 155 18.99 -15.99 7.37
N LYS A 156 18.94 -15.82 6.03
CA LYS A 156 19.58 -14.72 5.33
C LYS A 156 18.84 -13.40 5.61
N ALA A 157 19.57 -12.36 6.03
CA ALA A 157 19.01 -11.01 6.18
C ALA A 157 18.52 -10.44 4.83
N LEU A 158 17.31 -9.91 4.81
CA LEU A 158 16.68 -9.39 3.59
C LEU A 158 17.10 -7.96 3.25
N ASN A 159 17.86 -7.29 4.13
CA ASN A 159 18.32 -5.91 3.97
C ASN A 159 17.17 -4.93 3.67
N ILE A 160 16.06 -5.10 4.35
CA ILE A 160 14.91 -4.19 4.23
C ILE A 160 15.24 -2.89 4.94
N GLN A 161 14.99 -1.78 4.27
CA GLN A 161 15.21 -0.44 4.79
C GLN A 161 13.98 0.41 4.43
N PRO A 162 13.02 0.52 5.34
CA PRO A 162 11.84 1.34 5.11
C PRO A 162 12.23 2.78 4.78
N ASN A 163 11.55 3.36 3.83
CA ASN A 163 11.80 4.74 3.37
C ASN A 163 10.53 5.58 3.24
N LEU A 164 9.36 4.98 3.42
CA LEU A 164 8.07 5.64 3.26
C LEU A 164 7.14 5.30 4.41
N ILE A 165 6.44 6.30 4.94
CA ILE A 165 5.28 6.11 5.80
C ILE A 165 4.02 6.57 5.05
N LEU A 166 3.03 5.69 4.97
CA LEU A 166 1.74 5.94 4.39
C LEU A 166 0.72 6.12 5.52
N VAL A 167 0.11 7.30 5.58
CA VAL A 167 -0.81 7.70 6.65
C VAL A 167 -2.14 8.19 6.11
N PRO A 168 -3.25 8.05 6.85
CA PRO A 168 -4.50 8.70 6.53
C PRO A 168 -4.36 10.23 6.70
N THR A 169 -5.26 10.98 6.09
CA THR A 169 -5.18 12.45 6.05
C THR A 169 -5.18 13.12 7.43
N ASN A 170 -5.84 12.51 8.40
CA ASN A 170 -5.88 13.02 9.79
C ASN A 170 -4.54 12.87 10.55
N LEU A 171 -3.65 12.00 10.11
CA LEU A 171 -2.31 11.83 10.67
C LEU A 171 -1.20 12.58 9.91
N GLU A 172 -1.52 13.26 8.82
CA GLU A 172 -0.53 13.90 7.95
C GLU A 172 0.40 14.85 8.70
N TYR A 173 -0.17 15.77 9.48
CA TYR A 173 0.64 16.75 10.21
C TYR A 173 1.44 16.14 11.35
N ALA A 174 0.88 15.15 12.06
CA ALA A 174 1.60 14.43 13.09
C ALA A 174 2.80 13.64 12.50
N ALA A 175 2.62 13.03 11.33
CA ALA A 175 3.70 12.36 10.62
C ALA A 175 4.78 13.36 10.14
N LYS A 176 4.37 14.51 9.59
CA LYS A 176 5.31 15.56 9.20
C LYS A 176 6.11 16.12 10.38
N GLU A 177 5.48 16.28 11.54
CA GLU A 177 6.18 16.69 12.76
C GLU A 177 7.25 15.68 13.15
N LEU A 178 6.95 14.37 13.11
CA LEU A 178 7.92 13.31 13.43
C LEU A 178 9.08 13.21 12.44
N PHE A 179 8.84 13.39 11.14
CA PHE A 179 9.86 13.07 10.13
C PHE A 179 10.45 14.27 9.39
N LYS A 180 9.88 15.47 9.53
CA LYS A 180 10.38 16.67 8.82
C LYS A 180 10.85 17.77 9.76
N THR A 181 10.63 17.64 11.07
CA THR A 181 11.06 18.64 12.06
C THR A 181 12.45 18.30 12.60
N LYS A 182 13.36 19.27 12.59
CA LYS A 182 14.76 19.10 13.03
C LYS A 182 14.89 18.93 14.55
N GLN A 183 14.04 19.61 15.29
CA GLN A 183 14.05 19.61 16.76
C GLN A 183 12.64 19.42 17.31
N ILE A 184 12.50 18.52 18.27
CA ILE A 184 11.26 18.31 19.03
C ILE A 184 11.57 18.59 20.49
N ASN A 185 10.84 19.54 21.11
CA ASN A 185 11.03 19.96 22.51
C ASN A 185 12.48 20.35 22.84
N GLY A 186 13.16 21.06 21.92
CA GLY A 186 14.55 21.50 22.11
C GLY A 186 15.62 20.42 21.97
N THR A 187 15.24 19.19 21.61
CA THR A 187 16.15 18.07 21.37
C THR A 187 16.20 17.73 19.89
N THR A 188 17.38 17.34 19.39
CA THR A 188 17.56 16.90 17.99
C THR A 188 16.66 15.70 17.70
N ASN A 189 15.88 15.80 16.62
CA ASN A 189 15.02 14.71 16.17
C ASN A 189 15.80 13.69 15.37
N ILE A 190 15.99 12.49 15.93
CA ILE A 190 16.73 11.40 15.27
C ILE A 190 15.93 10.73 14.14
N LEU A 191 14.63 11.00 13.99
CA LEU A 191 13.79 10.51 12.90
C LEU A 191 13.70 11.50 11.74
N GLU A 192 14.38 12.65 11.84
CA GLU A 192 14.40 13.61 10.73
C GLU A 192 14.87 12.93 9.44
N SER A 193 14.04 12.99 8.41
CA SER A 193 14.31 12.41 7.09
C SER A 193 14.52 10.89 7.04
N GLU A 194 14.20 10.15 8.11
CA GLU A 194 14.25 8.67 8.09
C GLU A 194 13.19 8.09 7.15
N LEU A 195 11.98 8.68 7.12
CA LEU A 195 10.91 8.27 6.23
C LEU A 195 10.32 9.47 5.48
N ASP A 196 9.96 9.25 4.23
CA ASP A 196 9.09 10.15 3.50
C ASP A 196 7.64 9.96 3.91
N VAL A 197 6.87 11.06 3.96
CA VAL A 197 5.48 11.03 4.40
C VAL A 197 4.56 11.13 3.18
N LEU A 198 3.71 10.13 3.01
CA LEU A 198 2.64 10.11 2.03
C LEU A 198 1.29 10.03 2.76
N ALA A 199 0.51 11.10 2.68
CA ALA A 199 -0.86 11.10 3.16
C ALA A 199 -1.81 10.77 2.02
N SER A 200 -2.75 9.84 2.26
CA SER A 200 -3.70 9.41 1.25
C SER A 200 -5.12 9.36 1.81
N PRO A 201 -6.10 9.96 1.13
CA PRO A 201 -7.50 9.86 1.50
C PRO A 201 -8.06 8.45 1.32
N PHE A 202 -7.46 7.63 0.45
CA PHE A 202 -7.92 6.28 0.14
C PHE A 202 -7.78 5.30 1.32
N ILE A 203 -6.96 5.63 2.34
CA ILE A 203 -6.75 4.79 3.53
C ILE A 203 -7.46 5.32 4.77
N ASN A 204 -8.26 6.36 4.66
CA ASN A 204 -9.14 6.80 5.73
C ASN A 204 -10.13 5.66 6.05
N GLU A 205 -10.17 5.22 7.30
CA GLU A 205 -11.10 4.23 7.87
C GLU A 205 -12.11 4.93 8.76
#